data_4e40ed5291d5201655128ff7a979c862
#
_entry.id   4e40ed5291d5201655128ff7a979c862
#
_cell.length_a   1.000
_cell.length_b   1.000
_cell.length_c   1.000
_cell.angle_alpha   90.00
_cell.angle_beta   90.00
_cell.angle_gamma   90.00
#
_symmetry.space_group_name_H-M   'P 1'
#
loop_
_entity.id
_entity.type
_entity.pdbx_description
1 polymer ?
#
loop_
_entity_poly.entity_id
_entity_poly.type
_entity_poly.pdbx_seq_one_letter_code
_entity_poly.pdbx_strand_id
1 'polypeptide(L)'
;MNKLLRLIVDNKADKPRPFNLARNGDAASLYIYDVISADWGVSALSVIEAINQAGDVQTLNVHLNSPGGDVFEGRAIMAALAAFRGKTVAHIDSLCASAATSIALACNEIRMAEGAFFMIHNASGFAWGDKTELRNTADVLEKIEGAIVNDYTSRTGKPEQEIRDKMQAETWFTAQEALDYGFVDSI
;
A
#
# COMPACT_ATOMS: atom_id res chain seq x y z
N MET A 1 -18.91 5.54 10.04
CA MET A 1 -17.81 4.60 9.84
C MET A 1 -17.43 4.68 8.37
N ASN A 2 -16.17 5.02 8.06
CA ASN A 2 -15.61 5.15 6.71
C ASN A 2 -15.86 3.84 5.92
N LYS A 3 -16.15 3.92 4.61
CA LYS A 3 -16.42 2.76 3.74
C LYS A 3 -15.26 1.75 3.77
N LEU A 4 -14.01 2.26 3.79
CA LEU A 4 -12.82 1.43 3.86
C LEU A 4 -12.71 0.66 5.18
N LEU A 5 -12.99 1.32 6.31
CA LEU A 5 -13.01 0.68 7.63
C LEU A 5 -14.06 -0.45 7.68
N ARG A 6 -15.18 -0.27 7.00
CA ARG A 6 -16.22 -1.29 6.88
C ARG A 6 -15.75 -2.48 6.06
N LEU A 7 -15.05 -2.24 4.93
CA LEU A 7 -14.44 -3.29 4.13
C LEU A 7 -13.38 -4.09 4.92
N ILE A 8 -12.56 -3.42 5.72
CA ILE A 8 -11.57 -4.05 6.59
C ILE A 8 -12.26 -4.94 7.62
N VAL A 9 -13.29 -4.46 8.30
CA VAL A 9 -14.03 -5.21 9.32
C VAL A 9 -14.80 -6.39 8.72
N ASP A 10 -15.43 -6.19 7.57
CA ASP A 10 -16.25 -7.21 6.90
C ASP A 10 -15.38 -8.34 6.28
N ASN A 11 -14.11 -8.06 5.98
CA ASN A 11 -13.16 -9.03 5.42
C ASN A 11 -12.16 -9.60 6.45
N LYS A 12 -12.36 -9.32 7.73
CA LYS A 12 -11.49 -9.82 8.80
C LYS A 12 -11.43 -11.34 8.80
N ALA A 13 -10.24 -11.89 8.61
CA ALA A 13 -10.01 -13.32 8.80
C ALA A 13 -9.86 -13.65 10.29
N ASP A 14 -10.42 -14.80 10.74
CA ASP A 14 -10.30 -15.26 12.13
C ASP A 14 -8.86 -15.66 12.53
N LYS A 15 -7.97 -15.78 11.54
CA LYS A 15 -6.53 -16.09 11.73
C LYS A 15 -5.72 -15.39 10.65
N PRO A 16 -4.46 -15.01 10.96
CA PRO A 16 -3.52 -14.55 9.93
C PRO A 16 -3.44 -15.59 8.82
N ARG A 17 -3.64 -15.17 7.57
CA ARG A 17 -3.49 -16.08 6.42
C ARG A 17 -2.01 -16.41 6.25
N PRO A 18 -1.66 -17.69 5.98
CA PRO A 18 -0.28 -18.03 5.67
C PRO A 18 0.16 -17.23 4.47
N PHE A 19 1.33 -16.62 4.59
CA PHE A 19 1.92 -15.82 3.53
C PHE A 19 2.26 -16.72 2.33
N ASN A 20 1.80 -16.38 1.15
CA ASN A 20 2.06 -17.16 -0.06
C ASN A 20 3.25 -16.57 -0.83
N LEU A 21 4.38 -17.27 -0.78
CA LEU A 21 5.52 -17.08 -1.67
C LEU A 21 5.59 -18.23 -2.66
N ALA A 22 5.56 -17.93 -3.95
CA ALA A 22 5.77 -18.91 -5.01
C ALA A 22 7.06 -18.58 -5.76
N ARG A 23 7.99 -19.55 -5.89
CA ARG A 23 9.21 -19.38 -6.66
C ARG A 23 9.12 -20.13 -7.98
N ASN A 24 9.51 -19.47 -9.08
CA ASN A 24 9.59 -20.05 -10.42
C ASN A 24 10.87 -19.59 -11.13
N GLY A 25 11.89 -20.43 -11.11
CA GLY A 25 13.20 -20.10 -11.67
C GLY A 25 13.83 -18.88 -10.98
N ASP A 26 14.14 -17.85 -11.78
CA ASP A 26 14.75 -16.59 -11.35
C ASP A 26 13.74 -15.54 -10.89
N ALA A 27 12.48 -15.92 -10.74
CA ALA A 27 11.42 -15.06 -10.24
C ALA A 27 10.73 -15.65 -9.00
N ALA A 28 10.24 -14.77 -8.13
CA ALA A 28 9.35 -15.12 -7.03
C ALA A 28 8.09 -14.23 -7.06
N SER A 29 6.99 -14.77 -6.58
CA SER A 29 5.71 -14.05 -6.44
C SER A 29 5.29 -14.01 -4.98
N LEU A 30 4.99 -12.82 -4.52
CA LEU A 30 4.61 -12.44 -3.18
C LEU A 30 3.18 -11.91 -3.21
N TYR A 31 2.27 -12.41 -2.37
CA TYR A 31 0.85 -12.03 -2.41
C TYR A 31 0.44 -11.28 -1.13
N ILE A 32 0.06 -10.01 -1.27
CA ILE A 32 -0.46 -9.15 -0.21
C ILE A 32 -1.98 -9.00 -0.45
N TYR A 33 -2.74 -10.01 -0.01
CA TYR A 33 -4.17 -10.16 -0.28
C TYR A 33 -5.02 -10.05 0.98
N ASP A 34 -4.67 -9.09 1.84
CA ASP A 34 -5.44 -8.81 3.06
C ASP A 34 -5.16 -7.38 3.55
N VAL A 35 -5.78 -7.01 4.67
CA VAL A 35 -5.46 -5.79 5.41
C VAL A 35 -3.99 -5.81 5.84
N ILE A 36 -3.33 -4.66 5.78
CA ILE A 36 -1.97 -4.48 6.27
C ILE A 36 -2.04 -4.25 7.78
N SER A 37 -1.63 -5.23 8.56
CA SER A 37 -1.72 -5.20 10.02
C SER A 37 -0.86 -6.28 10.64
N ALA A 38 -0.16 -5.95 11.74
CA ALA A 38 0.58 -6.93 12.52
C ALA A 38 -0.33 -7.96 13.22
N ASP A 39 -1.57 -7.56 13.57
CA ASP A 39 -2.46 -8.37 14.38
C ASP A 39 -3.50 -9.16 13.57
N TRP A 40 -3.96 -8.62 12.43
CA TRP A 40 -5.17 -9.13 11.76
C TRP A 40 -5.01 -9.44 10.26
N GLY A 41 -3.81 -9.24 9.70
CA GLY A 41 -3.61 -9.38 8.28
C GLY A 41 -2.16 -9.67 7.90
N VAL A 42 -1.69 -8.99 6.87
CA VAL A 42 -0.32 -9.09 6.39
C VAL A 42 0.56 -8.13 7.17
N SER A 43 1.51 -8.66 7.94
CA SER A 43 2.49 -7.86 8.69
C SER A 43 3.75 -7.58 7.87
N ALA A 44 4.45 -6.49 8.21
CA ALA A 44 5.75 -6.20 7.63
C ALA A 44 6.75 -7.34 7.87
N LEU A 45 6.73 -7.92 9.06
CA LEU A 45 7.62 -9.04 9.39
C LEU A 45 7.39 -10.23 8.45
N SER A 46 6.14 -10.63 8.22
CA SER A 46 5.82 -11.75 7.33
C SER A 46 6.27 -11.49 5.88
N VAL A 47 6.14 -10.24 5.41
CA VAL A 47 6.61 -9.82 4.08
C VAL A 47 8.14 -9.85 3.99
N ILE A 48 8.84 -9.34 5.00
CA ILE A 48 10.30 -9.35 5.06
C ILE A 48 10.83 -10.77 5.09
N GLU A 49 10.23 -11.65 5.86
CA GLU A 49 10.57 -13.07 5.91
C GLU A 49 10.41 -13.75 4.53
N ALA A 50 9.33 -13.43 3.82
CA ALA A 50 9.09 -13.96 2.49
C ALA A 50 10.09 -13.40 1.45
N ILE A 51 10.44 -12.12 1.51
CA ILE A 51 11.48 -11.53 0.67
C ILE A 51 12.82 -12.25 0.93
N ASN A 52 13.16 -12.52 2.19
CA ASN A 52 14.38 -13.26 2.54
C ASN A 52 14.32 -14.71 2.04
N GLN A 53 13.16 -15.38 2.10
CA GLN A 53 12.97 -16.73 1.57
C GLN A 53 13.03 -16.78 0.03
N ALA A 54 12.64 -15.71 -0.67
CA ALA A 54 12.81 -15.61 -2.11
C ALA A 54 14.28 -15.70 -2.52
N GLY A 55 15.19 -15.23 -1.66
CA GLY A 55 16.64 -15.27 -1.91
C GLY A 55 17.06 -14.37 -3.09
N ASP A 56 18.10 -14.79 -3.80
CA ASP A 56 18.73 -14.01 -4.89
C ASP A 56 17.97 -14.18 -6.22
N VAL A 57 16.63 -14.02 -6.23
CA VAL A 57 15.87 -14.00 -7.50
C VAL A 57 16.09 -12.67 -8.21
N GLN A 58 16.06 -12.70 -9.54
CA GLN A 58 16.24 -11.49 -10.35
C GLN A 58 14.97 -10.62 -10.37
N THR A 59 13.79 -11.24 -10.22
CA THR A 59 12.51 -10.52 -10.23
C THR A 59 11.64 -10.97 -9.07
N LEU A 60 11.13 -9.99 -8.33
CA LEU A 60 10.09 -10.18 -7.31
C LEU A 60 8.79 -9.55 -7.80
N ASN A 61 7.80 -10.39 -8.09
CA ASN A 61 6.44 -9.96 -8.39
C ASN A 61 5.66 -9.79 -7.08
N VAL A 62 5.09 -8.61 -6.86
CA VAL A 62 4.31 -8.27 -5.67
C VAL A 62 2.85 -8.11 -6.08
N HIS A 63 2.06 -9.13 -5.82
CA HIS A 63 0.62 -9.14 -6.12
C HIS A 63 -0.16 -8.45 -5.01
N LEU A 64 -0.99 -7.47 -5.37
CA LEU A 64 -1.72 -6.62 -4.45
C LEU A 64 -3.23 -6.77 -4.64
N ASN A 65 -3.91 -7.11 -3.55
CA ASN A 65 -5.35 -7.00 -3.38
C ASN A 65 -5.64 -6.65 -1.92
N SER A 66 -5.45 -5.36 -1.57
CA SER A 66 -5.47 -4.89 -0.20
C SER A 66 -6.20 -3.56 -0.04
N PRO A 67 -7.04 -3.44 0.99
CA PRO A 67 -7.66 -2.17 1.37
C PRO A 67 -6.67 -1.21 2.07
N GLY A 68 -5.42 -1.61 2.27
CA GLY A 68 -4.47 -0.90 3.12
C GLY A 68 -4.56 -1.32 4.58
N GLY A 69 -4.32 -0.41 5.49
CA GLY A 69 -4.33 -0.67 6.93
C GLY A 69 -3.31 0.19 7.67
N ASP A 70 -2.47 -0.44 8.50
CA ASP A 70 -1.45 0.26 9.28
C ASP A 70 -0.38 0.90 8.39
N VAL A 71 -0.23 2.21 8.51
CA VAL A 71 0.72 2.99 7.71
C VAL A 71 2.17 2.64 8.03
N PHE A 72 2.50 2.31 9.28
CA PHE A 72 3.88 1.98 9.66
C PHE A 72 4.27 0.59 9.18
N GLU A 73 3.36 -0.38 9.22
CA GLU A 73 3.54 -1.68 8.59
C GLU A 73 3.75 -1.52 7.07
N GLY A 74 2.90 -0.72 6.40
CA GLY A 74 3.06 -0.40 4.98
C GLY A 74 4.41 0.25 4.66
N ARG A 75 4.88 1.19 5.48
CA ARG A 75 6.19 1.84 5.35
C ARG A 75 7.36 0.88 5.55
N ALA A 76 7.25 -0.06 6.48
CA ALA A 76 8.28 -1.07 6.70
C ALA A 76 8.37 -2.03 5.50
N ILE A 77 7.22 -2.43 4.92
CA ILE A 77 7.19 -3.24 3.69
C ILE A 77 7.81 -2.45 2.52
N MET A 78 7.44 -1.18 2.35
CA MET A 78 8.00 -0.28 1.34
C MET A 78 9.53 -0.24 1.43
N ALA A 79 10.08 -0.06 2.63
CA ALA A 79 11.52 -0.02 2.86
C ALA A 79 12.21 -1.35 2.50
N ALA A 80 11.57 -2.48 2.82
CA ALA A 80 12.10 -3.81 2.49
C ALA A 80 12.13 -4.06 0.97
N LEU A 81 11.07 -3.65 0.25
CA LEU A 81 11.03 -3.75 -1.20
C LEU A 81 12.04 -2.84 -1.88
N ALA A 82 12.22 -1.61 -1.39
CA ALA A 82 13.23 -0.68 -1.90
C ALA A 82 14.68 -1.19 -1.69
N ALA A 83 14.92 -1.99 -0.65
CA ALA A 83 16.20 -2.62 -0.37
C ALA A 83 16.47 -3.91 -1.18
N PHE A 84 15.46 -4.43 -1.87
CA PHE A 84 15.61 -5.64 -2.69
C PHE A 84 16.53 -5.39 -3.88
N ARG A 85 17.51 -6.29 -4.11
CA ARG A 85 18.56 -6.08 -5.13
C ARG A 85 18.10 -6.37 -6.57
N GLY A 86 17.05 -7.17 -6.74
CA GLY A 86 16.49 -7.51 -8.06
C GLY A 86 15.44 -6.49 -8.50
N LYS A 87 14.79 -6.74 -9.61
CA LYS A 87 13.65 -5.96 -10.10
C LYS A 87 12.41 -6.29 -9.30
N THR A 88 11.69 -5.29 -8.80
CA THR A 88 10.37 -5.44 -8.17
C THR A 88 9.27 -4.99 -9.13
N VAL A 89 8.22 -5.81 -9.29
CA VAL A 89 7.05 -5.51 -10.13
C VAL A 89 5.80 -5.65 -9.28
N ALA A 90 5.09 -4.56 -9.06
CA ALA A 90 3.78 -4.61 -8.43
C ALA A 90 2.71 -4.99 -9.46
N HIS A 91 1.86 -5.93 -9.10
CA HIS A 91 0.66 -6.33 -9.86
C HIS A 91 -0.56 -5.99 -9.01
N ILE A 92 -1.32 -4.98 -9.41
CA ILE A 92 -2.58 -4.62 -8.77
C ILE A 92 -3.66 -5.49 -9.38
N ASP A 93 -4.00 -6.59 -8.68
CA ASP A 93 -4.90 -7.62 -9.23
C ASP A 93 -6.38 -7.25 -9.06
N SER A 94 -6.75 -6.49 -8.01
CA SER A 94 -8.11 -6.02 -7.78
C SER A 94 -8.17 -4.68 -7.06
N LEU A 95 -7.63 -4.59 -5.84
CA LEU A 95 -7.68 -3.39 -5.01
C LEU A 95 -6.28 -3.03 -4.50
N CYS A 96 -5.89 -1.77 -4.70
CA CYS A 96 -4.73 -1.18 -4.06
C CYS A 96 -5.14 0.14 -3.42
N ALA A 97 -5.40 0.12 -2.11
CA ALA A 97 -5.95 1.27 -1.42
C ALA A 97 -5.11 1.69 -0.21
N SER A 98 -5.05 3.01 0.05
CA SER A 98 -4.45 3.55 1.28
C SER A 98 -2.99 3.08 1.45
N ALA A 99 -2.61 2.49 2.60
CA ALA A 99 -1.25 2.02 2.86
C ALA A 99 -0.71 1.01 1.82
N ALA A 100 -1.58 0.28 1.10
CA ALA A 100 -1.16 -0.62 0.02
C ALA A 100 -0.58 0.14 -1.18
N THR A 101 -0.99 1.38 -1.41
CA THR A 101 -0.45 2.21 -2.49
C THR A 101 1.02 2.52 -2.27
N SER A 102 1.44 2.80 -1.02
CA SER A 102 2.85 3.00 -0.68
C SER A 102 3.70 1.76 -1.00
N ILE A 103 3.14 0.56 -0.80
CA ILE A 103 3.82 -0.70 -1.16
C ILE A 103 3.99 -0.81 -2.67
N ALA A 104 2.95 -0.50 -3.45
CA ALA A 104 3.04 -0.49 -4.91
C ALA A 104 4.11 0.50 -5.40
N LEU A 105 4.14 1.71 -4.82
CA LEU A 105 5.09 2.76 -5.19
C LEU A 105 6.55 2.43 -4.87
N ALA A 106 6.82 1.46 -4.01
CA ALA A 106 8.17 0.98 -3.75
C ALA A 106 8.74 0.07 -4.86
N CYS A 107 7.88 -0.40 -5.76
CA CYS A 107 8.29 -1.27 -6.85
C CYS A 107 8.83 -0.49 -8.06
N ASN A 108 9.73 -1.13 -8.82
CA ASN A 108 10.33 -0.53 -10.00
C ASN A 108 9.33 -0.36 -11.15
N GLU A 109 8.32 -1.22 -11.20
CA GLU A 109 7.26 -1.22 -12.21
C GLU A 109 5.93 -1.54 -11.55
N ILE A 110 4.86 -0.87 -11.96
CA ILE A 110 3.51 -1.08 -11.42
C ILE A 110 2.56 -1.39 -12.58
N ARG A 111 1.98 -2.58 -12.55
CA ARG A 111 0.97 -3.07 -13.50
C ARG A 111 -0.37 -3.18 -12.80
N MET A 112 -1.43 -2.85 -13.50
CA MET A 112 -2.78 -2.86 -12.92
C MET A 112 -3.75 -3.62 -13.83
N ALA A 113 -4.51 -4.55 -13.26
CA ALA A 113 -5.54 -5.25 -14.02
C ALA A 113 -6.66 -4.27 -14.44
N GLU A 114 -7.25 -4.45 -15.62
CA GLU A 114 -8.25 -3.55 -16.22
C GLU A 114 -9.45 -3.26 -15.29
N GLY A 115 -9.89 -4.25 -14.51
CA GLY A 115 -11.01 -4.12 -13.57
C GLY A 115 -10.60 -3.72 -12.15
N ALA A 116 -9.31 -3.44 -11.89
CA ALA A 116 -8.82 -3.10 -10.57
C ALA A 116 -9.06 -1.63 -10.22
N PHE A 117 -8.95 -1.31 -8.93
CA PHE A 117 -9.07 0.05 -8.39
C PHE A 117 -7.83 0.45 -7.58
N PHE A 118 -7.42 1.71 -7.76
CA PHE A 118 -6.40 2.37 -6.96
C PHE A 118 -7.05 3.49 -6.15
N MET A 119 -6.79 3.58 -4.83
CA MET A 119 -7.45 4.58 -4.00
C MET A 119 -6.48 5.29 -3.06
N ILE A 120 -6.59 6.60 -3.03
CA ILE A 120 -5.85 7.47 -2.13
C ILE A 120 -6.80 8.28 -1.24
N HIS A 121 -6.41 8.46 0.01
CA HIS A 121 -7.13 9.29 0.98
C HIS A 121 -6.18 9.79 2.08
N ASN A 122 -6.66 10.74 2.89
CA ASN A 122 -5.93 11.23 4.05
C ASN A 122 -5.72 10.13 5.07
N ALA A 123 -4.60 10.20 5.79
CA ALA A 123 -4.34 9.31 6.91
C ALA A 123 -5.42 9.47 7.98
N SER A 124 -5.81 8.37 8.58
CA SER A 124 -6.79 8.37 9.68
C SER A 124 -6.27 7.56 10.85
N GLY A 125 -6.68 7.94 12.04
CA GLY A 125 -6.30 7.26 13.27
C GLY A 125 -7.39 7.36 14.31
N PHE A 126 -7.23 6.57 15.36
CA PHE A 126 -8.04 6.67 16.56
C PHE A 126 -7.26 7.46 17.63
N ALA A 127 -7.92 8.44 18.24
CA ALA A 127 -7.34 9.22 19.32
C ALA A 127 -8.29 9.26 20.51
N TRP A 128 -7.72 9.14 21.71
CA TRP A 128 -8.43 9.26 22.97
C TRP A 128 -7.56 10.06 23.92
N GLY A 129 -8.17 10.99 24.66
CA GLY A 129 -7.45 11.79 25.64
C GLY A 129 -7.98 13.20 25.78
N ASP A 130 -7.21 14.07 26.42
CA ASP A 130 -7.56 15.48 26.55
C ASP A 130 -7.29 16.24 25.22
N LYS A 131 -7.63 17.54 25.23
CA LYS A 131 -7.46 18.40 24.03
C LYS A 131 -6.03 18.45 23.51
N THR A 132 -5.03 18.28 24.38
CA THR A 132 -3.62 18.32 24.00
C THR A 132 -3.22 17.04 23.30
N GLU A 133 -3.64 15.88 23.82
CA GLU A 133 -3.41 14.57 23.20
C GLU A 133 -4.09 14.45 21.84
N LEU A 134 -5.32 14.98 21.70
CA LEU A 134 -6.01 15.00 20.41
C LEU A 134 -5.30 15.87 19.37
N ARG A 135 -4.78 17.05 19.78
CA ARG A 135 -3.97 17.91 18.89
C ARG A 135 -2.67 17.25 18.50
N ASN A 136 -1.96 16.66 19.46
CA ASN A 136 -0.71 15.95 19.16
C ASN A 136 -0.93 14.81 18.16
N THR A 137 -2.04 14.08 18.26
CA THR A 137 -2.40 13.04 17.29
C THR A 137 -2.66 13.65 15.91
N ALA A 138 -3.38 14.78 15.83
CA ALA A 138 -3.60 15.47 14.57
C ALA A 138 -2.28 15.92 13.93
N ASP A 139 -1.35 16.48 14.71
CA ASP A 139 -0.02 16.89 14.23
C ASP A 139 0.81 15.71 13.70
N VAL A 140 0.67 14.53 14.31
CA VAL A 140 1.32 13.30 13.81
C VAL A 140 0.70 12.86 12.49
N LEU A 141 -0.63 12.88 12.39
CA LEU A 141 -1.32 12.54 11.12
C LEU A 141 -0.91 13.49 10.00
N GLU A 142 -0.78 14.79 10.26
CA GLU A 142 -0.31 15.76 9.26
C GLU A 142 1.11 15.45 8.75
N LYS A 143 2.01 15.03 9.63
CA LYS A 143 3.36 14.60 9.23
C LYS A 143 3.34 13.32 8.38
N ILE A 144 2.49 12.37 8.74
CA ILE A 144 2.29 11.13 7.96
C ILE A 144 1.74 11.48 6.57
N GLU A 145 0.72 12.33 6.50
CA GLU A 145 0.15 12.80 5.24
C GLU A 145 1.17 13.51 4.38
N GLY A 146 1.98 14.39 4.95
CA GLY A 146 3.06 15.06 4.24
C GLY A 146 4.04 14.09 3.58
N ALA A 147 4.40 13.00 4.27
CA ALA A 147 5.26 11.96 3.71
C ALA A 147 4.57 11.18 2.57
N ILE A 148 3.28 10.86 2.71
CA ILE A 148 2.49 10.18 1.67
C ILE A 148 2.32 11.07 0.43
N VAL A 149 2.03 12.36 0.63
CA VAL A 149 1.94 13.36 -0.44
C VAL A 149 3.23 13.44 -1.23
N ASN A 150 4.38 13.46 -0.56
CA ASN A 150 5.69 13.44 -1.22
C ASN A 150 5.90 12.20 -2.09
N ASP A 151 5.47 11.02 -1.63
CA ASP A 151 5.56 9.78 -2.43
C ASP A 151 4.71 9.88 -3.69
N TYR A 152 3.46 10.32 -3.56
CA TYR A 152 2.55 10.48 -4.70
C TYR A 152 3.02 11.56 -5.68
N THR A 153 3.52 12.69 -5.17
CA THR A 153 4.08 13.78 -5.98
C THR A 153 5.31 13.29 -6.76
N SER A 154 6.21 12.58 -6.09
CA SER A 154 7.41 12.01 -6.71
C SER A 154 7.08 10.99 -7.80
N ARG A 155 6.04 10.18 -7.59
CA ARG A 155 5.60 9.17 -8.55
C ARG A 155 4.91 9.77 -9.76
N THR A 156 3.96 10.71 -9.54
CA THR A 156 3.06 11.20 -10.58
C THR A 156 3.56 12.47 -11.26
N GLY A 157 4.47 13.22 -10.63
CA GLY A 157 4.88 14.57 -11.05
C GLY A 157 3.78 15.62 -10.90
N LYS A 158 2.66 15.28 -10.25
CA LYS A 158 1.56 16.23 -10.04
C LYS A 158 1.88 17.22 -8.92
N PRO A 159 1.28 18.42 -8.96
CA PRO A 159 1.45 19.41 -7.88
C PRO A 159 0.98 18.88 -6.54
N GLU A 160 1.69 19.24 -5.47
CA GLU A 160 1.36 18.80 -4.10
C GLU A 160 -0.09 19.12 -3.72
N GLN A 161 -0.58 20.32 -4.06
CA GLN A 161 -1.95 20.72 -3.73
C GLN A 161 -2.99 19.84 -4.43
N GLU A 162 -2.77 19.44 -5.68
CA GLU A 162 -3.65 18.54 -6.41
C GLU A 162 -3.73 17.16 -5.74
N ILE A 163 -2.58 16.64 -5.29
CA ILE A 163 -2.51 15.38 -4.54
C ILE A 163 -3.29 15.49 -3.21
N ARG A 164 -3.09 16.58 -2.46
CA ARG A 164 -3.84 16.83 -1.21
C ARG A 164 -5.34 16.90 -1.42
N ASP A 165 -5.79 17.58 -2.45
CA ASP A 165 -7.21 17.69 -2.81
C ASP A 165 -7.80 16.31 -3.15
N LYS A 166 -7.07 15.48 -3.89
CA LYS A 166 -7.45 14.11 -4.21
C LYS A 166 -7.52 13.20 -2.99
N MET A 167 -6.55 13.32 -2.08
CA MET A 167 -6.54 12.57 -0.82
C MET A 167 -7.70 12.99 0.08
N GLN A 168 -7.96 14.28 0.21
CA GLN A 168 -9.07 14.81 0.99
C GLN A 168 -10.44 14.35 0.45
N ALA A 169 -10.56 14.22 -0.87
CA ALA A 169 -11.78 13.75 -1.53
C ALA A 169 -11.97 12.24 -1.48
N GLU A 170 -11.02 11.45 -0.93
CA GLU A 170 -11.01 9.99 -1.03
C GLU A 170 -11.20 9.55 -2.49
N THR A 171 -10.17 9.72 -3.30
CA THR A 171 -10.28 9.50 -4.74
C THR A 171 -9.99 8.05 -5.11
N TRP A 172 -10.93 7.48 -5.85
CA TRP A 172 -10.84 6.15 -6.46
C TRP A 172 -10.53 6.29 -7.94
N PHE A 173 -9.51 5.59 -8.40
CA PHE A 173 -9.08 5.56 -9.79
C PHE A 173 -9.37 4.17 -10.38
N THR A 174 -9.99 4.13 -11.55
CA THR A 174 -9.98 2.97 -12.44
C THR A 174 -8.56 2.74 -12.96
N ALA A 175 -8.30 1.61 -13.60
CA ALA A 175 -6.99 1.32 -14.16
C ALA A 175 -6.54 2.41 -15.16
N GLN A 176 -7.44 2.84 -16.06
CA GLN A 176 -7.12 3.89 -17.03
C GLN A 176 -6.84 5.24 -16.37
N GLU A 177 -7.65 5.64 -15.38
CA GLU A 177 -7.42 6.89 -14.65
C GLU A 177 -6.10 6.85 -13.85
N ALA A 178 -5.74 5.70 -13.26
CA ALA A 178 -4.47 5.52 -12.56
C ALA A 178 -3.27 5.60 -13.51
N LEU A 179 -3.39 5.06 -14.74
CA LEU A 179 -2.38 5.15 -15.78
C LEU A 179 -2.23 6.62 -16.25
N ASP A 180 -3.33 7.27 -16.59
CA ASP A 180 -3.33 8.66 -17.08
C ASP A 180 -2.84 9.65 -16.02
N TYR A 181 -3.08 9.34 -14.75
CA TYR A 181 -2.62 10.15 -13.63
C TYR A 181 -1.12 9.93 -13.32
N GLY A 182 -0.54 8.80 -13.71
CA GLY A 182 0.85 8.46 -13.54
C GLY A 182 1.14 7.57 -12.31
N PHE A 183 0.13 6.97 -11.70
CA PHE A 183 0.32 6.03 -10.60
C PHE A 183 0.85 4.67 -11.05
N VAL A 184 0.41 4.19 -12.22
CA VAL A 184 0.81 2.88 -12.76
C VAL A 184 1.48 3.03 -14.12
N ASP A 185 2.26 2.02 -14.52
CA ASP A 185 3.05 2.03 -15.77
C ASP A 185 2.32 1.34 -16.92
N SER A 186 1.42 0.39 -16.62
CA SER A 186 0.64 -0.35 -17.64
C SER A 186 -0.62 -0.98 -17.05
N ILE A 187 -1.55 -1.29 -17.95
CA ILE A 187 -2.77 -2.07 -17.69
C ILE A 187 -2.61 -3.45 -18.31
#